data_c5dc78357b5e67074a9220b4bed9e1b1
#
_entry.id   c5dc78357b5e67074a9220b4bed9e1b1
#
_cell.length_a   1.000
_cell.length_b   1.000
_cell.length_c   1.000
_cell.angle_alpha   90.00
_cell.angle_beta   90.00
_cell.angle_gamma   90.00
#
_symmetry.space_group_name_H-M   'P 1'
#
loop_
_entity.id
_entity.type
_entity.pdbx_description
1 polymer ?
#
loop_
_entity_poly.entity_id
_entity_poly.type
_entity_poly.pdbx_seq_one_letter_code
_entity_poly.pdbx_strand_id
1 'polypeptide(L)'
;MCTIGTLRLGRHEYLLFKNKDFGRDSFADQIFLSEDVVGIQGVSTWANSDSSQDQFSGFSIGANRYGLFCCDANVREEPATGWNYDLLTEIALREGTDVESAIKAVDRAVGRHPYWCSNLMLVDGVTSAAIEVHGSEIAIERHTERLTRTNHHLLFGARPMDEDTITTESRLSFSRERLTNANSIEDIQGLQASHDSNDKTTGICNHSAHQTVYSYILYCKDGEMSLLVRQGRPCSGSVYHCLTPPIGNQWSQEGEALFRSSYPSDSLV
;
A
#
# COMPACT_ATOMS: atom_id res chain seq x y z
N MET A 1 11.26 2.04 -0.61
CA MET A 1 10.55 2.89 -1.62
C MET A 1 9.28 2.16 -2.02
N CYS A 2 8.26 2.86 -2.50
CA CYS A 2 7.00 2.26 -2.92
C CYS A 2 6.36 3.07 -4.06
N THR A 3 5.48 2.44 -4.82
CA THR A 3 4.51 3.10 -5.70
C THR A 3 3.14 2.56 -5.35
N ILE A 4 2.22 3.44 -5.01
CA ILE A 4 0.86 3.10 -4.57
C ILE A 4 -0.16 3.85 -5.41
N GLY A 5 -1.36 3.28 -5.56
CA GLY A 5 -2.43 3.98 -6.26
C GLY A 5 -3.74 3.23 -6.29
N THR A 6 -4.75 3.92 -6.82
CA THR A 6 -6.11 3.42 -6.98
C THR A 6 -6.58 3.60 -8.41
N LEU A 7 -7.45 2.72 -8.86
CA LEU A 7 -8.15 2.83 -10.13
C LEU A 7 -9.58 2.36 -9.96
N ARG A 8 -10.52 3.14 -10.46
CA ARG A 8 -11.91 2.75 -10.58
C ARG A 8 -12.18 2.32 -12.00
N LEU A 9 -12.65 1.10 -12.18
CA LEU A 9 -12.95 0.49 -13.47
C LEU A 9 -14.43 0.60 -13.85
N GLY A 10 -15.30 0.79 -12.85
CA GLY A 10 -16.75 0.88 -13.03
C GLY A 10 -17.47 1.32 -11.76
N ARG A 11 -18.81 1.29 -11.80
CA ARG A 11 -19.64 1.75 -10.67
C ARG A 11 -19.41 0.95 -9.39
N HIS A 12 -19.16 -0.37 -9.53
CA HIS A 12 -18.93 -1.30 -8.41
C HIS A 12 -17.62 -2.08 -8.61
N GLU A 13 -16.69 -1.49 -9.36
CA GLU A 13 -15.44 -2.13 -9.73
C GLU A 13 -14.27 -1.15 -9.52
N TYR A 14 -13.38 -1.50 -8.59
CA TYR A 14 -12.26 -0.66 -8.20
C TYR A 14 -11.11 -1.49 -7.66
N LEU A 15 -9.93 -0.90 -7.63
CA LEU A 15 -8.75 -1.55 -7.09
C LEU A 15 -7.81 -0.55 -6.40
N LEU A 16 -6.96 -1.12 -5.54
CA LEU A 16 -5.82 -0.47 -4.91
C LEU A 16 -4.58 -1.31 -5.19
N PHE A 17 -3.50 -0.68 -5.62
CA PHE A 17 -2.25 -1.37 -5.90
C PHE A 17 -1.07 -0.80 -5.12
N LYS A 18 -0.09 -1.67 -4.86
CA LYS A 18 1.18 -1.29 -4.21
C LYS A 18 2.33 -2.13 -4.76
N ASN A 19 3.40 -1.45 -5.19
CA ASN A 19 4.73 -2.03 -5.24
C ASN A 19 5.44 -1.68 -3.93
N LYS A 20 5.90 -2.69 -3.21
CA LYS A 20 6.69 -2.55 -1.99
C LYS A 20 8.15 -2.78 -2.34
N ASP A 21 8.95 -1.73 -2.18
CA ASP A 21 10.40 -1.79 -2.38
C ASP A 21 11.10 -1.77 -1.03
N PHE A 22 11.96 -2.76 -0.80
CA PHE A 22 12.67 -2.91 0.45
C PHE A 22 14.05 -3.54 0.25
N GLY A 23 14.93 -3.44 1.25
CA GLY A 23 16.17 -4.20 1.29
C GLY A 23 15.87 -5.69 1.44
N ARG A 24 16.44 -6.53 0.58
CA ARG A 24 16.07 -7.95 0.44
C ARG A 24 16.15 -8.75 1.74
N ASP A 25 17.11 -8.42 2.60
CA ASP A 25 17.39 -9.18 3.82
C ASP A 25 16.72 -8.60 5.08
N SER A 26 15.83 -7.61 4.90
CA SER A 26 15.34 -6.77 6.00
C SER A 26 13.84 -6.83 6.19
N PHE A 27 13.11 -7.76 5.53
CA PHE A 27 11.65 -7.80 5.63
C PHE A 27 11.12 -9.24 5.65
N ALA A 28 9.97 -9.39 6.28
CA ALA A 28 9.10 -10.56 6.14
C ALA A 28 7.65 -10.07 6.19
N ASP A 29 6.89 -10.27 5.12
CA ASP A 29 5.49 -9.92 5.10
C ASP A 29 4.66 -11.09 5.59
N GLN A 30 3.69 -10.82 6.47
CA GLN A 30 2.78 -11.81 7.04
C GLN A 30 1.33 -11.38 6.86
N ILE A 31 0.46 -12.34 6.59
CA ILE A 31 -0.97 -12.10 6.55
C ILE A 31 -1.52 -12.05 7.98
N PHE A 32 -2.25 -10.98 8.26
CA PHE A 32 -3.15 -10.86 9.40
C PHE A 32 -4.60 -11.03 8.93
N LEU A 33 -5.33 -11.89 9.60
CA LEU A 33 -6.76 -12.15 9.35
C LEU A 33 -7.55 -12.00 10.65
N SER A 34 -8.65 -11.27 10.57
CA SER A 34 -9.66 -11.18 11.65
C SER A 34 -11.06 -11.17 11.03
N GLU A 35 -12.10 -11.16 11.85
CA GLU A 35 -13.48 -11.12 11.38
C GLU A 35 -13.78 -9.93 10.46
N ASP A 36 -13.14 -8.79 10.70
CA ASP A 36 -13.45 -7.53 10.03
C ASP A 36 -12.39 -7.07 9.04
N VAL A 37 -11.14 -7.52 9.19
CA VAL A 37 -9.99 -6.95 8.49
C VAL A 37 -9.03 -8.04 8.02
N VAL A 38 -8.57 -7.92 6.80
CA VAL A 38 -7.37 -8.58 6.28
C VAL A 38 -6.28 -7.54 6.06
N GLY A 39 -5.07 -7.81 6.56
CA GLY A 39 -3.93 -6.91 6.39
C GLY A 39 -2.63 -7.67 6.15
N ILE A 40 -1.71 -7.01 5.50
CA ILE A 40 -0.34 -7.48 5.33
C ILE A 40 0.54 -6.72 6.31
N GLN A 41 1.01 -7.42 7.35
CA GLN A 41 1.97 -6.87 8.31
C GLN A 41 3.37 -6.96 7.72
N GLY A 42 4.02 -5.81 7.58
CA GLY A 42 5.43 -5.75 7.22
C GLY A 42 6.29 -5.90 8.48
N VAL A 43 6.95 -7.04 8.63
CA VAL A 43 7.96 -7.21 9.70
C VAL A 43 9.29 -6.76 9.16
N SER A 44 9.81 -5.64 9.67
CA SER A 44 11.14 -5.14 9.32
C SER A 44 12.13 -5.36 10.45
N THR A 45 13.38 -5.64 10.12
CA THR A 45 14.44 -5.90 11.11
C THR A 45 14.78 -4.68 11.98
N TRP A 46 14.46 -3.47 11.51
CA TRP A 46 14.65 -2.25 12.27
C TRP A 46 13.56 -2.03 13.35
N ALA A 47 12.48 -2.78 13.30
CA ALA A 47 11.48 -2.83 14.36
C ALA A 47 12.00 -3.46 15.68
N ASN A 48 13.15 -4.10 15.66
CA ASN A 48 13.76 -4.75 16.83
C ASN A 48 14.60 -3.81 17.70
N SER A 49 14.72 -2.54 17.35
CA SER A 49 15.38 -1.57 18.21
C SER A 49 14.42 -1.10 19.31
N ASP A 50 14.84 -1.05 20.53
CA ASP A 50 14.31 -0.60 21.84
C ASP A 50 12.95 0.15 21.96
N SER A 51 12.12 0.17 20.94
CA SER A 51 10.81 0.79 20.92
C SER A 51 9.71 -0.22 21.28
N SER A 52 8.65 0.23 21.95
CA SER A 52 7.50 -0.61 22.28
C SER A 52 6.95 -1.29 21.02
N GLN A 53 6.55 -2.56 21.11
CA GLN A 53 5.99 -3.33 19.99
C GLN A 53 4.84 -2.59 19.30
N ASP A 54 4.08 -1.78 20.02
CA ASP A 54 2.96 -0.99 19.52
C ASP A 54 3.36 0.08 18.50
N GLN A 55 4.61 0.54 18.52
CA GLN A 55 5.11 1.52 17.56
C GLN A 55 5.47 0.92 16.20
N PHE A 56 5.58 -0.40 16.10
CA PHE A 56 6.02 -1.12 14.90
C PHE A 56 5.02 -2.17 14.41
N SER A 57 3.80 -2.20 14.94
CA SER A 57 2.69 -2.96 14.39
C SER A 57 1.96 -2.17 13.30
N GLY A 58 1.05 -2.81 12.59
CA GLY A 58 0.22 -2.19 11.58
C GLY A 58 0.25 -2.93 10.25
N PHE A 59 -0.43 -2.37 9.26
CA PHE A 59 -0.56 -2.98 7.93
C PHE A 59 0.09 -2.13 6.85
N SER A 60 0.88 -2.76 6.03
CA SER A 60 1.44 -2.15 4.81
C SER A 60 0.38 -1.99 3.71
N ILE A 61 -0.61 -2.88 3.67
CA ILE A 61 -1.79 -2.87 2.79
C ILE A 61 -2.86 -3.76 3.40
N GLY A 62 -4.12 -3.45 3.19
CA GLY A 62 -5.21 -4.29 3.66
C GLY A 62 -6.58 -3.85 3.16
N ALA A 63 -7.59 -4.63 3.55
CA ALA A 63 -8.99 -4.43 3.26
C ALA A 63 -9.85 -4.75 4.49
N ASN A 64 -11.03 -4.14 4.57
CA ASN A 64 -12.02 -4.50 5.57
C ASN A 64 -13.30 -5.07 4.96
N ARG A 65 -14.18 -5.58 5.82
CA ARG A 65 -15.46 -6.20 5.45
C ARG A 65 -16.42 -5.26 4.70
N TYR A 66 -16.20 -3.95 4.76
CA TYR A 66 -17.04 -2.96 4.09
C TYR A 66 -16.57 -2.64 2.66
N GLY A 67 -15.48 -3.26 2.20
CA GLY A 67 -14.89 -2.98 0.90
C GLY A 67 -13.97 -1.76 0.89
N LEU A 68 -13.60 -1.24 2.04
CA LEU A 68 -12.56 -0.21 2.15
C LEU A 68 -11.18 -0.85 2.02
N PHE A 69 -10.36 -0.31 1.12
CA PHE A 69 -8.95 -0.67 0.95
C PHE A 69 -8.06 0.46 1.41
N CYS A 70 -6.94 0.12 2.03
CA CYS A 70 -5.91 1.08 2.42
C CYS A 70 -4.51 0.49 2.25
N CYS A 71 -3.57 1.33 1.83
CA CYS A 71 -2.13 1.03 1.86
C CYS A 71 -1.34 2.31 2.13
N ASP A 72 -0.05 2.15 2.39
CA ASP A 72 0.87 3.24 2.67
C ASP A 72 2.11 3.24 1.78
N ALA A 73 2.86 4.33 1.84
CA ALA A 73 4.20 4.48 1.30
C ALA A 73 5.00 5.41 2.20
N ASN A 74 6.21 4.99 2.59
CA ASN A 74 7.15 5.83 3.34
C ASN A 74 7.49 7.10 2.57
N VAL A 75 7.62 8.21 3.29
CA VAL A 75 8.19 9.47 2.79
C VAL A 75 9.41 9.81 3.63
N ARG A 76 10.57 10.00 2.99
CA ARG A 76 11.83 10.33 3.66
C ARG A 76 11.97 11.83 3.85
N GLU A 77 11.24 12.35 4.82
CA GLU A 77 11.26 13.76 5.22
C GLU A 77 11.35 13.86 6.74
N GLU A 78 11.77 15.01 7.23
CA GLU A 78 11.70 15.32 8.66
C GLU A 78 10.25 15.74 9.04
N PRO A 79 9.74 15.34 10.21
CA PRO A 79 10.44 14.58 11.25
C PRO A 79 10.55 13.08 10.96
N ALA A 80 11.76 12.52 11.08
CA ALA A 80 12.01 11.08 10.96
C ALA A 80 11.73 10.33 12.28
N THR A 81 10.94 10.92 13.17
CA THR A 81 10.61 10.39 14.49
C THR A 81 9.11 10.34 14.69
N GLY A 82 8.64 9.36 15.45
CA GLY A 82 7.21 9.16 15.71
C GLY A 82 6.83 7.70 15.67
N TRP A 83 5.54 7.45 15.60
CA TRP A 83 4.98 6.12 15.44
C TRP A 83 5.07 5.65 13.99
N ASN A 84 5.10 4.33 13.78
CA ASN A 84 5.07 3.75 12.45
C ASN A 84 3.73 4.02 11.76
N TYR A 85 3.79 4.54 10.53
CA TYR A 85 2.62 4.85 9.70
C TYR A 85 1.80 3.61 9.28
N ASP A 86 2.36 2.39 9.34
CA ASP A 86 1.60 1.14 9.10
C ASP A 86 0.41 1.03 10.08
N LEU A 87 0.54 1.60 11.29
CA LEU A 87 -0.56 1.73 12.24
C LEU A 87 -1.71 2.57 11.71
N LEU A 88 -1.45 3.60 10.92
CA LEU A 88 -2.50 4.44 10.34
C LEU A 88 -3.30 3.67 9.28
N THR A 89 -2.65 2.81 8.51
CA THR A 89 -3.34 1.88 7.61
C THR A 89 -4.25 0.92 8.39
N GLU A 90 -3.77 0.36 9.49
CA GLU A 90 -4.58 -0.51 10.34
C GLU A 90 -5.75 0.24 10.99
N ILE A 91 -5.51 1.44 11.54
CA ILE A 91 -6.55 2.29 12.14
C ILE A 91 -7.62 2.65 11.10
N ALA A 92 -7.22 3.05 9.89
CA ALA A 92 -8.14 3.36 8.80
C ALA A 92 -9.08 2.19 8.48
N LEU A 93 -8.54 0.97 8.45
CA LEU A 93 -9.31 -0.24 8.13
C LEU A 93 -10.18 -0.73 9.28
N ARG A 94 -9.74 -0.58 10.54
CA ARG A 94 -10.50 -1.03 11.71
C ARG A 94 -11.62 -0.08 12.10
N GLU A 95 -11.40 1.23 11.96
CA GLU A 95 -12.35 2.26 12.40
C GLU A 95 -13.18 2.85 11.23
N GLY A 96 -12.72 2.70 9.98
CA GLY A 96 -13.42 3.20 8.80
C GLY A 96 -14.37 2.18 8.19
N THR A 97 -15.55 2.64 7.78
CA THR A 97 -16.48 1.85 6.94
C THR A 97 -16.48 2.31 5.48
N ASP A 98 -15.89 3.48 5.23
CA ASP A 98 -15.73 4.15 3.96
C ASP A 98 -14.51 5.09 4.01
N VAL A 99 -14.15 5.68 2.88
CA VAL A 99 -13.00 6.60 2.78
C VAL A 99 -13.13 7.78 3.74
N GLU A 100 -14.30 8.38 3.89
CA GLU A 100 -14.47 9.57 4.73
C GLU A 100 -14.38 9.27 6.24
N SER A 101 -14.91 8.16 6.69
CA SER A 101 -14.78 7.71 8.08
C SER A 101 -13.33 7.26 8.41
N ALA A 102 -12.65 6.65 7.46
CA ALA A 102 -11.24 6.30 7.58
C ALA A 102 -10.34 7.53 7.69
N ILE A 103 -10.57 8.56 6.86
CA ILE A 103 -9.87 9.84 6.96
C ILE A 103 -10.01 10.43 8.37
N LYS A 104 -11.24 10.45 8.92
CA LYS A 104 -11.48 10.95 10.28
C LYS A 104 -10.77 10.11 11.35
N ALA A 105 -10.65 8.79 11.15
CA ALA A 105 -9.92 7.93 12.07
C ALA A 105 -8.42 8.22 12.05
N VAL A 106 -7.83 8.38 10.87
CA VAL A 106 -6.43 8.76 10.68
C VAL A 106 -6.15 10.14 11.30
N ASP A 107 -6.99 11.14 11.04
CA ASP A 107 -6.86 12.50 11.59
C ASP A 107 -6.88 12.50 13.13
N ARG A 108 -7.79 11.75 13.73
CA ARG A 108 -7.82 11.58 15.19
C ARG A 108 -6.56 10.91 15.75
N ALA A 109 -6.00 9.94 15.03
CA ALA A 109 -4.79 9.24 15.46
C ALA A 109 -3.57 10.16 15.39
N VAL A 110 -3.41 10.87 14.27
CA VAL A 110 -2.32 11.84 14.06
C VAL A 110 -2.40 13.01 15.05
N GLY A 111 -3.60 13.45 15.42
CA GLY A 111 -3.80 14.46 16.46
C GLY A 111 -3.41 14.02 17.88
N ARG A 112 -3.20 12.70 18.12
CA ARG A 112 -2.78 12.17 19.43
C ARG A 112 -1.27 11.92 19.51
N HIS A 113 -0.66 11.50 18.41
CA HIS A 113 0.75 11.13 18.35
C HIS A 113 1.35 11.54 17.00
N PRO A 114 2.60 12.00 16.95
CA PRO A 114 3.30 12.19 15.69
C PRO A 114 3.60 10.82 15.04
N TYR A 115 3.51 10.78 13.72
CA TYR A 115 3.88 9.62 12.90
C TYR A 115 5.03 9.97 11.96
N TRP A 116 5.77 8.97 11.55
CA TRP A 116 6.73 9.14 10.46
C TRP A 116 6.03 9.62 9.20
N CYS A 117 6.73 10.43 8.41
CA CYS A 117 6.20 10.96 7.16
C CYS A 117 5.82 9.82 6.19
N SER A 118 4.62 9.91 5.62
CA SER A 118 4.08 8.87 4.75
C SER A 118 2.98 9.39 3.85
N ASN A 119 2.67 8.60 2.82
CA ASN A 119 1.45 8.71 2.03
C ASN A 119 0.57 7.50 2.32
N LEU A 120 -0.70 7.72 2.63
CA LEU A 120 -1.71 6.66 2.63
C LEU A 120 -2.59 6.79 1.38
N MET A 121 -3.03 5.66 0.86
CA MET A 121 -3.98 5.58 -0.23
C MET A 121 -5.19 4.79 0.21
N LEU A 122 -6.37 5.38 0.03
CA LEU A 122 -7.67 4.80 0.39
C LEU A 122 -8.56 4.71 -0.83
N VAL A 123 -9.39 3.67 -0.91
CA VAL A 123 -10.47 3.55 -1.89
C VAL A 123 -11.61 2.69 -1.36
N ASP A 124 -12.82 3.11 -1.70
CA ASP A 124 -14.06 2.35 -1.60
C ASP A 124 -14.79 2.38 -2.96
N GLY A 125 -15.99 1.87 -3.04
CA GLY A 125 -16.76 1.86 -4.28
C GLY A 125 -17.23 3.24 -4.77
N VAL A 126 -16.98 4.32 -4.01
CA VAL A 126 -17.49 5.68 -4.26
C VAL A 126 -16.38 6.67 -4.57
N THR A 127 -15.32 6.66 -3.76
CA THR A 127 -14.24 7.65 -3.84
C THR A 127 -12.89 7.03 -3.52
N SER A 128 -11.83 7.77 -3.86
CA SER A 128 -10.45 7.50 -3.47
C SER A 128 -9.88 8.71 -2.75
N ALA A 129 -8.96 8.50 -1.83
CA ALA A 129 -8.22 9.58 -1.19
C ALA A 129 -6.75 9.22 -1.02
N ALA A 130 -5.90 10.22 -1.17
CA ALA A 130 -4.53 10.20 -0.70
C ALA A 130 -4.43 11.07 0.54
N ILE A 131 -3.87 10.54 1.62
CA ILE A 131 -3.56 11.29 2.84
C ILE A 131 -2.04 11.39 2.93
N GLU A 132 -1.53 12.60 2.92
CA GLU A 132 -0.13 12.88 3.24
C GLU A 132 -0.02 13.13 4.73
N VAL A 133 0.88 12.44 5.40
CA VAL A 133 1.11 12.53 6.85
C VAL A 133 2.50 13.11 7.08
N HIS A 134 2.57 14.20 7.83
CA HIS A 134 3.80 14.89 8.18
C HIS A 134 3.85 15.16 9.69
N GLY A 135 4.39 14.19 10.44
CA GLY A 135 4.41 14.26 11.90
C GLY A 135 3.00 14.22 12.50
N SER A 136 2.52 15.37 12.97
CA SER A 136 1.19 15.57 13.56
C SER A 136 0.20 16.29 12.64
N GLU A 137 0.51 16.40 11.37
CA GLU A 137 -0.32 17.09 10.38
C GLU A 137 -0.69 16.13 9.24
N ILE A 138 -1.87 16.33 8.66
CA ILE A 138 -2.32 15.65 7.45
C ILE A 138 -2.76 16.62 6.37
N ALA A 139 -2.54 16.24 5.13
CA ALA A 139 -3.13 16.88 3.96
C ALA A 139 -3.83 15.84 3.10
N ILE A 140 -4.96 16.19 2.47
CA ILE A 140 -5.86 15.22 1.85
C ILE A 140 -6.19 15.64 0.42
N GLU A 141 -5.97 14.73 -0.53
CA GLU A 141 -6.49 14.82 -1.90
C GLU A 141 -7.56 13.76 -2.11
N ARG A 142 -8.69 14.14 -2.72
CA ARG A 142 -9.79 13.23 -3.07
C ARG A 142 -9.94 13.16 -4.58
N HIS A 143 -10.28 11.97 -5.07
CA HIS A 143 -10.55 11.74 -6.48
C HIS A 143 -11.57 10.62 -6.67
N THR A 144 -12.29 10.63 -7.77
CA THR A 144 -13.33 9.64 -8.04
C THR A 144 -12.88 8.48 -8.93
N GLU A 145 -11.78 8.64 -9.66
CA GLU A 145 -11.38 7.66 -10.67
C GLU A 145 -10.02 7.02 -10.39
N ARG A 146 -8.99 7.85 -10.21
CA ARG A 146 -7.61 7.36 -10.09
C ARG A 146 -6.72 8.29 -9.31
N LEU A 147 -5.87 7.73 -8.47
CA LEU A 147 -4.82 8.43 -7.74
C LEU A 147 -3.55 7.60 -7.72
N THR A 148 -2.40 8.23 -7.65
CA THR A 148 -1.12 7.57 -7.41
C THR A 148 -0.19 8.45 -6.58
N ARG A 149 0.63 7.79 -5.76
CA ARG A 149 1.66 8.38 -4.91
C ARG A 149 2.91 7.51 -4.93
N THR A 150 4.01 8.16 -4.63
CA THR A 150 5.31 7.53 -4.40
C THR A 150 5.85 7.96 -3.04
N ASN A 151 7.13 8.25 -2.89
CA ASN A 151 7.77 8.48 -1.60
C ASN A 151 8.10 9.96 -1.33
N HIS A 152 7.25 10.89 -1.79
CA HIS A 152 7.33 12.31 -1.48
C HIS A 152 5.93 12.91 -1.33
N HIS A 153 5.85 14.03 -0.61
CA HIS A 153 4.62 14.79 -0.46
C HIS A 153 4.40 15.72 -1.64
N LEU A 154 3.14 15.94 -2.01
CA LEU A 154 2.71 16.90 -3.03
C LEU A 154 2.00 18.11 -2.41
N LEU A 155 1.20 17.88 -1.37
CA LEU A 155 0.35 18.89 -0.77
C LEU A 155 1.09 19.72 0.27
N PHE A 156 2.08 19.16 0.96
CA PHE A 156 2.96 19.88 1.89
C PHE A 156 4.05 20.70 1.19
N GLY A 157 4.11 20.64 -0.16
CA GLY A 157 5.07 21.40 -0.96
C GLY A 157 6.40 20.70 -1.19
N ALA A 158 7.18 21.25 -2.11
CA ALA A 158 8.48 20.73 -2.48
C ALA A 158 9.50 20.91 -1.35
N ARG A 159 10.25 19.88 -1.06
CA ARG A 159 11.36 19.88 -0.08
C ARG A 159 12.70 19.69 -0.79
N PRO A 160 13.82 19.97 -0.10
CA PRO A 160 15.14 19.78 -0.70
C PRO A 160 15.30 18.38 -1.27
N MET A 161 15.81 18.32 -2.49
CA MET A 161 16.00 17.08 -3.25
C MET A 161 17.26 16.37 -2.78
N ASP A 162 17.13 15.09 -2.46
CA ASP A 162 18.23 14.14 -2.42
C ASP A 162 18.10 13.15 -3.62
N GLU A 163 19.03 12.20 -3.74
CA GLU A 163 19.02 11.22 -4.84
C GLU A 163 17.74 10.37 -4.86
N ASP A 164 17.16 10.07 -3.69
CA ASP A 164 15.90 9.32 -3.59
C ASP A 164 14.71 10.15 -4.13
N THR A 165 14.73 11.48 -3.96
CA THR A 165 13.67 12.37 -4.43
C THR A 165 13.58 12.36 -5.96
N ILE A 166 14.70 12.34 -6.66
CA ILE A 166 14.72 12.27 -8.13
C ILE A 166 13.97 11.02 -8.62
N THR A 167 14.27 9.86 -8.06
CA THR A 167 13.62 8.61 -8.47
C THR A 167 12.13 8.57 -8.12
N THR A 168 11.72 9.19 -7.00
CA THR A 168 10.32 9.20 -6.57
C THR A 168 9.46 10.11 -7.46
N GLU A 169 9.99 11.25 -7.93
CA GLU A 169 9.30 12.14 -8.87
C GLU A 169 9.15 11.50 -10.26
N SER A 170 10.22 10.88 -10.78
CA SER A 170 10.19 10.15 -12.03
C SER A 170 9.15 9.02 -12.01
N ARG A 171 9.14 8.20 -10.95
CA ARG A 171 8.15 7.13 -10.76
C ARG A 171 6.72 7.67 -10.65
N LEU A 172 6.51 8.81 -9.99
CA LEU A 172 5.20 9.44 -9.92
C LEU A 172 4.72 9.90 -11.29
N SER A 173 5.57 10.61 -12.04
CA SER A 173 5.23 11.06 -13.39
C SER A 173 4.86 9.90 -14.30
N PHE A 174 5.69 8.86 -14.31
CA PHE A 174 5.48 7.66 -15.12
C PHE A 174 4.25 6.86 -14.70
N SER A 175 3.98 6.73 -13.38
CA SER A 175 2.78 6.06 -12.90
C SER A 175 1.50 6.82 -13.26
N ARG A 176 1.51 8.15 -13.23
CA ARG A 176 0.39 9.00 -13.67
C ARG A 176 0.08 8.81 -15.14
N GLU A 177 1.10 8.82 -15.98
CA GLU A 177 0.96 8.60 -17.41
C GLU A 177 0.34 7.23 -17.73
N ARG A 178 0.89 6.18 -17.13
CA ARG A 178 0.40 4.81 -17.31
C ARG A 178 -1.02 4.64 -16.76
N LEU A 179 -1.30 5.18 -15.59
CA LEU A 179 -2.60 5.07 -14.95
C LEU A 179 -3.69 5.80 -15.73
N THR A 180 -3.36 6.86 -16.49
CA THR A 180 -4.31 7.60 -17.34
C THR A 180 -4.98 6.69 -18.37
N ASN A 181 -4.26 5.71 -18.90
CA ASN A 181 -4.73 4.80 -19.94
C ASN A 181 -5.14 3.42 -19.39
N ALA A 182 -4.93 3.16 -18.10
CA ALA A 182 -5.27 1.89 -17.49
C ALA A 182 -6.79 1.71 -17.36
N ASN A 183 -7.28 0.53 -17.72
CA ASN A 183 -8.68 0.17 -17.69
C ASN A 183 -8.94 -1.32 -17.32
N SER A 184 -7.90 -2.01 -16.86
CA SER A 184 -7.95 -3.42 -16.46
C SER A 184 -6.95 -3.74 -15.34
N ILE A 185 -7.08 -4.92 -14.74
CA ILE A 185 -6.09 -5.45 -13.79
C ILE A 185 -4.75 -5.68 -14.50
N GLU A 186 -4.78 -6.16 -15.72
CA GLU A 186 -3.60 -6.43 -16.55
C GLU A 186 -2.80 -5.15 -16.82
N ASP A 187 -3.47 -4.01 -17.03
CA ASP A 187 -2.79 -2.73 -17.19
C ASP A 187 -2.05 -2.32 -15.91
N ILE A 188 -2.65 -2.59 -14.74
CA ILE A 188 -2.00 -2.34 -13.45
C ILE A 188 -0.84 -3.31 -13.22
N GLN A 189 -0.96 -4.58 -13.58
CA GLN A 189 0.16 -5.53 -13.54
C GLN A 189 1.30 -5.07 -14.47
N GLY A 190 0.97 -4.58 -15.66
CA GLY A 190 1.91 -3.97 -16.59
C GLY A 190 2.56 -2.70 -16.04
N LEU A 191 1.79 -1.85 -15.34
CA LEU A 191 2.31 -0.69 -14.63
C LEU A 191 3.28 -1.10 -13.54
N GLN A 192 2.90 -2.07 -12.69
CA GLN A 192 3.75 -2.57 -11.61
C GLN A 192 5.07 -3.19 -12.13
N ALA A 193 5.06 -3.80 -13.32
CA ALA A 193 6.21 -4.42 -13.95
C ALA A 193 7.09 -3.44 -14.75
N SER A 194 6.71 -2.16 -14.84
CA SER A 194 7.32 -1.20 -15.76
C SER A 194 8.59 -0.54 -15.19
N HIS A 195 9.42 -0.05 -16.11
CA HIS A 195 10.64 0.71 -15.84
C HIS A 195 10.56 2.04 -16.56
N ASP A 196 11.10 3.09 -15.96
CA ASP A 196 11.17 4.44 -16.52
C ASP A 196 12.48 4.70 -17.29
N SER A 197 13.45 3.79 -17.12
CA SER A 197 14.76 3.87 -17.78
C SER A 197 15.18 2.54 -18.40
N ASN A 198 16.05 2.60 -19.41
CA ASN A 198 16.56 1.42 -20.09
C ASN A 198 17.50 0.56 -19.23
N ASP A 199 18.13 1.14 -18.23
CA ASP A 199 19.05 0.44 -17.33
C ASP A 199 18.33 -0.38 -16.23
N LYS A 200 17.00 -0.20 -16.09
CA LYS A 200 16.14 -0.89 -15.12
C LYS A 200 16.53 -0.66 -13.65
N THR A 201 17.38 0.31 -13.37
CA THR A 201 17.78 0.63 -11.99
C THR A 201 16.74 1.45 -11.26
N THR A 202 16.02 2.27 -12.02
CA THR A 202 14.90 3.08 -11.56
C THR A 202 13.60 2.62 -12.22
N GLY A 203 12.48 2.90 -11.59
CA GLY A 203 11.18 2.55 -12.13
C GLY A 203 10.21 2.05 -11.07
N ILE A 204 8.99 1.80 -11.49
CA ILE A 204 7.95 1.25 -10.62
C ILE A 204 8.32 -0.16 -10.17
N CYS A 205 8.85 -0.99 -11.10
CA CYS A 205 9.59 -2.21 -10.76
C CYS A 205 11.05 -1.84 -10.50
N ASN A 206 11.41 -1.73 -9.24
CA ASN A 206 12.73 -1.27 -8.82
C ASN A 206 13.74 -2.42 -8.71
N HIS A 207 14.97 -2.19 -9.20
CA HIS A 207 16.07 -3.16 -9.19
C HIS A 207 17.29 -2.68 -8.39
N SER A 208 17.20 -1.54 -7.72
CA SER A 208 18.28 -0.97 -6.91
C SER A 208 18.47 -1.73 -5.58
N ALA A 209 19.23 -1.17 -4.65
CA ALA A 209 19.41 -1.69 -3.29
C ALA A 209 18.07 -1.88 -2.54
N HIS A 210 17.07 -1.03 -2.81
CA HIS A 210 15.69 -1.20 -2.36
C HIS A 210 14.86 -1.73 -3.52
N GLN A 211 14.99 -3.01 -3.82
CA GLN A 211 14.27 -3.64 -4.94
C GLN A 211 12.80 -3.89 -4.61
N THR A 212 11.96 -4.02 -5.64
CA THR A 212 10.57 -4.46 -5.46
C THR A 212 10.56 -5.89 -4.94
N VAL A 213 10.05 -6.07 -3.72
CA VAL A 213 10.00 -7.36 -3.01
C VAL A 213 8.62 -7.99 -3.06
N TYR A 214 7.57 -7.18 -3.13
CA TYR A 214 6.19 -7.60 -3.35
C TYR A 214 5.44 -6.62 -4.24
N SER A 215 4.49 -7.13 -5.01
CA SER A 215 3.47 -6.37 -5.71
C SER A 215 2.10 -6.88 -5.32
N TYR A 216 1.22 -5.96 -4.91
CA TYR A 216 -0.12 -6.25 -4.43
C TYR A 216 -1.16 -5.52 -5.27
N ILE A 217 -2.29 -6.18 -5.53
CA ILE A 217 -3.52 -5.56 -6.05
C ILE A 217 -4.67 -6.07 -5.20
N LEU A 218 -5.32 -5.20 -4.44
CA LEU A 218 -6.63 -5.45 -3.87
C LEU A 218 -7.67 -5.02 -4.90
N TYR A 219 -8.58 -5.91 -5.23
CA TYR A 219 -9.60 -5.71 -6.25
C TYR A 219 -10.97 -6.06 -5.72
N CYS A 220 -11.94 -5.20 -5.98
CA CYS A 220 -13.34 -5.46 -5.67
C CYS A 220 -14.18 -5.32 -6.93
N LYS A 221 -15.06 -6.27 -7.15
CA LYS A 221 -16.09 -6.25 -8.18
C LYS A 221 -17.40 -6.76 -7.62
N ASP A 222 -18.44 -5.94 -7.69
CA ASP A 222 -19.80 -6.26 -7.21
C ASP A 222 -19.83 -6.79 -5.76
N GLY A 223 -18.90 -6.30 -4.91
CA GLY A 223 -18.76 -6.71 -3.52
C GLY A 223 -17.86 -7.94 -3.28
N GLU A 224 -17.44 -8.61 -4.33
CA GLU A 224 -16.46 -9.69 -4.23
C GLU A 224 -15.04 -9.12 -4.23
N MET A 225 -14.26 -9.47 -3.21
CA MET A 225 -12.87 -9.01 -3.06
C MET A 225 -11.87 -10.09 -3.41
N SER A 226 -10.77 -9.67 -4.03
CA SER A 226 -9.61 -10.51 -4.31
C SER A 226 -8.33 -9.78 -3.94
N LEU A 227 -7.32 -10.53 -3.47
CA LEU A 227 -5.96 -10.08 -3.31
C LEU A 227 -5.09 -10.78 -4.33
N LEU A 228 -4.57 -10.04 -5.28
CA LEU A 228 -3.54 -10.53 -6.17
C LEU A 228 -2.18 -10.16 -5.58
N VAL A 229 -1.34 -11.13 -5.35
CA VAL A 229 -0.02 -10.93 -4.74
C VAL A 229 1.06 -11.62 -5.55
N ARG A 230 2.17 -10.96 -5.67
CA ARG A 230 3.36 -11.47 -6.31
C ARG A 230 4.58 -11.15 -5.49
N GLN A 231 5.34 -12.16 -5.15
CA GLN A 231 6.64 -12.04 -4.51
C GLN A 231 7.73 -11.75 -5.55
N GLY A 232 8.66 -10.89 -5.20
CA GLY A 232 9.77 -10.49 -6.05
C GLY A 232 9.40 -9.46 -7.11
N ARG A 233 10.30 -9.27 -8.06
CA ARG A 233 10.18 -8.23 -9.08
C ARG A 233 9.09 -8.56 -10.11
N PRO A 234 8.09 -7.72 -10.31
CA PRO A 234 6.99 -8.01 -11.22
C PRO A 234 7.38 -8.15 -12.70
N CYS A 235 8.52 -7.65 -13.10
CA CYS A 235 9.03 -7.82 -14.47
C CYS A 235 9.68 -9.19 -14.75
N SER A 236 9.87 -10.05 -13.73
CA SER A 236 10.59 -11.33 -13.88
C SER A 236 9.77 -12.48 -14.49
N GLY A 237 8.51 -12.21 -14.90
CA GLY A 237 7.67 -13.21 -15.59
C GLY A 237 6.92 -14.18 -14.67
N SER A 238 7.06 -14.11 -13.33
CA SER A 238 6.28 -14.95 -12.40
C SER A 238 4.80 -14.53 -12.36
N VAL A 239 3.93 -15.42 -11.93
CA VAL A 239 2.48 -15.22 -11.92
C VAL A 239 2.04 -14.53 -10.63
N TYR A 240 0.98 -13.70 -10.69
CA TYR A 240 0.27 -13.25 -9.50
C TYR A 240 -0.56 -14.41 -8.93
N HIS A 241 -0.45 -14.63 -7.62
CA HIS A 241 -1.36 -15.51 -6.90
C HIS A 241 -2.64 -14.73 -6.59
N CYS A 242 -3.78 -15.28 -6.97
CA CYS A 242 -5.08 -14.70 -6.67
C CYS A 242 -5.67 -15.41 -5.44
N LEU A 243 -5.89 -14.66 -4.39
CA LEU A 243 -6.44 -15.11 -3.13
C LEU A 243 -7.79 -14.44 -2.90
N THR A 244 -8.78 -15.19 -2.46
CA THR A 244 -10.09 -14.64 -2.10
C THR A 244 -10.18 -14.54 -0.59
N PRO A 245 -10.07 -13.32 0.00
CA PRO A 245 -10.22 -13.15 1.44
C PRO A 245 -11.62 -13.59 1.86
N PRO A 246 -11.76 -14.36 2.94
CA PRO A 246 -13.08 -14.58 3.53
C PRO A 246 -13.60 -13.26 4.10
N ILE A 247 -14.79 -12.83 3.68
CA ILE A 247 -15.34 -11.51 3.99
C ILE A 247 -16.59 -11.64 4.85
N GLY A 248 -16.73 -10.74 5.80
CA GLY A 248 -17.92 -10.64 6.63
C GLY A 248 -18.13 -11.85 7.53
N ASN A 249 -19.36 -12.29 7.66
CA ASN A 249 -19.75 -13.42 8.52
C ASN A 249 -19.21 -14.80 8.04
N GLN A 250 -18.35 -14.84 7.04
CA GLN A 250 -17.83 -16.06 6.44
C GLN A 250 -16.37 -16.36 6.80
N TRP A 251 -15.78 -15.62 7.73
CA TRP A 251 -14.47 -15.96 8.27
C TRP A 251 -14.55 -17.25 9.07
N SER A 252 -14.35 -18.40 8.40
CA SER A 252 -14.23 -19.69 9.07
C SER A 252 -12.76 -20.00 9.36
N GLN A 253 -12.49 -20.84 10.37
CA GLN A 253 -11.13 -21.32 10.63
C GLN A 253 -10.52 -22.02 9.41
N GLU A 254 -11.33 -22.76 8.66
CA GLU A 254 -10.90 -23.46 7.45
C GLU A 254 -10.57 -22.47 6.32
N GLY A 255 -11.41 -21.44 6.11
CA GLY A 255 -11.16 -20.37 5.15
C GLY A 255 -9.91 -19.56 5.48
N GLU A 256 -9.70 -19.23 6.74
CA GLU A 256 -8.49 -18.58 7.23
C GLU A 256 -7.24 -19.45 7.00
N ALA A 257 -7.30 -20.73 7.36
CA ALA A 257 -6.17 -21.65 7.16
C ALA A 257 -5.83 -21.82 5.68
N LEU A 258 -6.85 -21.96 4.81
CA LEU A 258 -6.65 -22.04 3.37
C LEU A 258 -6.00 -20.78 2.82
N PHE A 259 -6.48 -19.60 3.21
CA PHE A 259 -5.95 -18.32 2.78
C PHE A 259 -4.49 -18.14 3.22
N ARG A 260 -4.16 -18.44 4.48
CA ARG A 260 -2.78 -18.38 5.00
C ARG A 260 -1.84 -19.32 4.27
N SER A 261 -2.29 -20.55 3.98
CA SER A 261 -1.47 -21.54 3.26
C SER A 261 -1.23 -21.18 1.79
N SER A 262 -2.12 -20.35 1.21
CA SER A 262 -2.01 -19.93 -0.19
C SER A 262 -1.23 -18.62 -0.36
N TYR A 263 -0.96 -17.88 0.72
CA TYR A 263 -0.12 -16.69 0.64
C TYR A 263 1.32 -17.08 0.32
N PRO A 264 1.96 -16.44 -0.67
CA PRO A 264 3.34 -16.77 -1.02
C PRO A 264 4.23 -16.62 0.22
N SER A 265 4.66 -17.75 0.78
CA SER A 265 5.60 -17.72 1.90
C SER A 265 7.00 -17.38 1.39
N ASP A 266 7.76 -16.65 2.18
CA ASP A 266 9.19 -16.48 1.95
C ASP A 266 9.90 -17.82 2.11
N SER A 267 9.94 -18.60 1.05
CA SER A 267 11.08 -19.47 0.87
C SER A 267 12.22 -18.57 0.39
N LEU A 268 12.87 -17.90 1.35
CA LEU A 268 14.19 -17.34 1.15
C LEU A 268 15.13 -18.51 0.86
N VAL A 269 15.35 -18.79 -0.41
CA VAL A 269 16.46 -19.59 -0.91
C VAL A 269 17.52 -18.65 -1.46
#